data_4b0f679178b33e99992e8430fa9aa105
#
_entry.id   4b0f679178b33e99992e8430fa9aa105
#
_cell.length_a   1.000
_cell.length_b   1.000
_cell.length_c   1.000
_cell.angle_alpha   90.00
_cell.angle_beta   90.00
_cell.angle_gamma   90.00
#
_symmetry.space_group_name_H-M   'P 1'
#
loop_
_entity.id
_entity.type
_entity.pdbx_description
1 polymer ?
#
loop_
_entity_poly.entity_id
_entity_poly.type
_entity_poly.pdbx_seq_one_letter_code
_entity_poly.pdbx_strand_id
1 'polypeptide(L)'
;ALWISAPFEQIHGWVGGGTKGDFPHYAYHGYYTQDWTNLDANMGNEADLRTLVDSAHQRGIRILFDVVMNHTGYATLADMQEYQFGALYLSGDEVKKTLGERWSDWKPAAGQTWHSFNDYINFSDKTGWDKWWGKNWIRTDIGDYDNPGFDDLTMSLAFLPDIKTESTTASGLPVFYKNKTDTHAKAIDGFTPRDYLTHWLSQWVRDYGIDGFRVDTAKHVELPAWQQLKTEASAALREWKKANPDKALDDKPFWMTGEAWGHGVMQSDYYRHGFDAMINFDYQEQAAKAVDCLAQMDTTWQQMAEKLQGFNVLSYLSSHDTRLFREGGDKAAELLLLAPGAVQIFYGDESSRPFGPTGSDPLQGTRSDMNWQDVSGKSAANVAHWQKISQFRARHPAIGAGKQTTLSLKQGYGFVREHGDDKVLVIWAGQQ
;
A
#
# COMPACT_ATOMS: atom_id res chain seq x y z
N ALA A 1 13.90 4.09 4.38
CA ALA A 1 13.23 3.57 3.18
C ALA A 1 12.13 4.52 2.74
N LEU A 2 11.79 4.51 1.46
CA LEU A 2 10.59 5.11 0.90
C LEU A 2 9.67 3.98 0.43
N TRP A 3 8.46 3.95 0.96
CA TRP A 3 7.37 3.16 0.42
C TRP A 3 6.61 4.04 -0.58
N ILE A 4 6.59 3.61 -1.85
CA ILE A 4 5.84 4.26 -2.91
C ILE A 4 4.58 3.45 -3.24
N SER A 5 3.55 4.13 -3.73
CA SER A 5 2.33 3.47 -4.22
C SER A 5 2.67 2.43 -5.27
N ALA A 6 1.81 1.41 -5.45
CA ALA A 6 1.99 0.40 -6.47
C ALA A 6 2.14 1.05 -7.85
N PRO A 7 3.31 0.94 -8.50
CA PRO A 7 3.59 1.69 -9.72
C PRO A 7 3.12 0.99 -10.99
N PHE A 8 2.47 -0.16 -10.85
CA PHE A 8 2.03 -0.99 -11.98
C PHE A 8 0.87 -0.36 -12.73
N GLU A 9 0.71 -0.72 -13.99
CA GLU A 9 -0.37 -0.22 -14.82
C GLU A 9 -1.74 -0.54 -14.21
N GLN A 10 -2.51 0.51 -14.03
CA GLN A 10 -3.84 0.47 -13.45
C GLN A 10 -4.91 0.39 -14.55
N ILE A 11 -6.15 0.10 -14.14
CA ILE A 11 -7.30 0.21 -15.05
C ILE A 11 -7.35 1.59 -15.71
N HIS A 12 -7.82 1.65 -16.95
CA HIS A 12 -7.96 2.89 -17.69
C HIS A 12 -9.33 3.53 -17.45
N GLY A 13 -9.38 4.87 -17.54
CA GLY A 13 -10.62 5.59 -17.29
C GLY A 13 -11.00 5.65 -15.81
N TRP A 14 -12.27 5.56 -15.51
CA TRP A 14 -12.83 5.79 -14.20
C TRP A 14 -13.97 4.83 -13.85
N VAL A 15 -14.26 4.72 -12.57
CA VAL A 15 -15.49 4.13 -12.02
C VAL A 15 -16.21 5.18 -11.18
N GLY A 16 -17.48 4.96 -10.87
CA GLY A 16 -18.21 5.86 -9.96
C GLY A 16 -17.62 5.80 -8.56
N GLY A 17 -17.24 6.95 -8.02
CA GLY A 17 -16.58 7.07 -6.72
C GLY A 17 -17.53 7.41 -5.57
N GLY A 18 -17.15 6.96 -4.37
CA GLY A 18 -17.84 7.21 -3.13
C GLY A 18 -19.22 6.53 -3.01
N THR A 19 -19.85 6.71 -1.86
CA THR A 19 -21.17 6.10 -1.57
C THR A 19 -22.32 6.71 -2.38
N LYS A 20 -22.14 7.94 -2.86
CA LYS A 20 -23.13 8.66 -3.65
C LYS A 20 -22.84 8.63 -5.15
N GLY A 21 -21.70 8.10 -5.57
CA GLY A 21 -21.27 8.16 -6.96
C GLY A 21 -21.22 9.60 -7.49
N ASP A 22 -20.78 10.56 -6.67
CA ASP A 22 -20.81 11.99 -6.97
C ASP A 22 -19.54 12.50 -7.66
N PHE A 23 -18.57 11.62 -7.91
CA PHE A 23 -17.35 11.94 -8.65
C PHE A 23 -16.83 10.72 -9.45
N PRO A 24 -16.13 10.96 -10.57
CA PRO A 24 -15.40 9.89 -11.25
C PRO A 24 -14.17 9.52 -10.42
N HIS A 25 -14.01 8.23 -10.12
CA HIS A 25 -12.89 7.71 -9.36
C HIS A 25 -11.88 7.05 -10.29
N TYR A 26 -10.67 7.60 -10.34
CA TYR A 26 -9.54 7.08 -11.09
C TYR A 26 -8.62 6.26 -10.19
N ALA A 27 -7.90 5.31 -10.75
CA ALA A 27 -7.02 4.40 -10.01
C ALA A 27 -5.65 5.01 -9.63
N TYR A 28 -5.60 6.31 -9.32
CA TYR A 28 -4.37 7.04 -8.98
C TYR A 28 -3.66 6.50 -7.73
N HIS A 29 -4.37 5.76 -6.89
CA HIS A 29 -3.85 5.19 -5.65
C HIS A 29 -3.02 3.91 -5.84
N GLY A 30 -3.07 3.24 -7.01
CA GLY A 30 -2.27 2.05 -7.30
C GLY A 30 -2.89 0.71 -6.88
N TYR A 31 -4.15 0.66 -6.44
CA TYR A 31 -4.80 -0.57 -5.94
C TYR A 31 -5.75 -1.24 -6.94
N TYR A 32 -5.81 -0.77 -8.19
CA TYR A 32 -6.64 -1.34 -9.26
C TYR A 32 -5.78 -1.80 -10.42
N THR A 33 -4.83 -2.69 -10.12
CA THR A 33 -3.85 -3.16 -11.09
C THR A 33 -4.50 -3.93 -12.23
N GLN A 34 -4.11 -3.59 -13.45
CA GLN A 34 -4.49 -4.27 -14.67
C GLN A 34 -3.32 -5.10 -15.25
N ASP A 35 -2.11 -4.56 -15.23
CA ASP A 35 -0.92 -5.24 -15.74
C ASP A 35 0.27 -5.03 -14.80
N TRP A 36 0.70 -6.09 -14.12
CA TRP A 36 1.87 -6.05 -13.23
C TRP A 36 3.21 -6.00 -13.95
N THR A 37 3.21 -6.16 -15.29
CA THR A 37 4.45 -6.18 -16.09
C THR A 37 4.80 -4.82 -16.67
N ASN A 38 3.91 -3.84 -16.56
CA ASN A 38 4.10 -2.47 -17.02
C ASN A 38 4.04 -1.48 -15.84
N LEU A 39 4.70 -0.34 -16.01
CA LEU A 39 4.48 0.83 -15.17
C LEU A 39 3.25 1.61 -15.63
N ASP A 40 2.54 2.21 -14.69
CA ASP A 40 1.47 3.14 -15.02
C ASP A 40 2.05 4.44 -15.60
N ALA A 41 1.61 4.79 -16.82
CA ALA A 41 2.12 5.96 -17.53
C ALA A 41 1.90 7.30 -16.79
N ASN A 42 0.93 7.35 -15.86
CA ASN A 42 0.69 8.53 -15.03
C ASN A 42 1.71 8.68 -13.89
N MET A 43 2.43 7.61 -13.56
CA MET A 43 3.46 7.62 -12.52
C MET A 43 4.87 7.83 -13.08
N GLY A 44 5.07 7.64 -14.38
CA GLY A 44 6.35 7.75 -15.06
C GLY A 44 6.67 6.55 -15.94
N ASN A 45 7.93 6.38 -16.24
CA ASN A 45 8.43 5.31 -17.09
C ASN A 45 9.62 4.58 -16.45
N GLU A 46 10.15 3.58 -17.14
CA GLU A 46 11.25 2.76 -16.63
C GLU A 46 12.53 3.57 -16.35
N ALA A 47 12.80 4.62 -17.15
CA ALA A 47 13.95 5.50 -16.92
C ALA A 47 13.77 6.34 -15.66
N ASP A 48 12.54 6.79 -15.39
CA ASP A 48 12.21 7.52 -14.15
C ASP A 48 12.36 6.60 -12.94
N LEU A 49 11.88 5.35 -13.03
CA LEU A 49 12.05 4.37 -11.97
C LEU A 49 13.54 4.07 -11.71
N ARG A 50 14.33 3.88 -12.76
CA ARG A 50 15.79 3.69 -12.62
C ARG A 50 16.44 4.86 -11.91
N THR A 51 16.09 6.07 -12.31
CA THR A 51 16.59 7.30 -11.69
C THR A 51 16.21 7.39 -10.21
N LEU A 52 14.96 7.05 -9.88
CA LEU A 52 14.49 7.05 -8.49
C LEU A 52 15.29 6.08 -7.63
N VAL A 53 15.43 4.81 -8.08
CA VAL A 53 16.13 3.77 -7.31
C VAL A 53 17.62 4.11 -7.15
N ASP A 54 18.30 4.45 -8.24
CA ASP A 54 19.72 4.80 -8.21
C ASP A 54 19.97 6.03 -7.30
N SER A 55 19.15 7.07 -7.41
CA SER A 55 19.27 8.27 -6.58
C SER A 55 18.99 8.02 -5.11
N ALA A 56 18.04 7.15 -4.80
CA ALA A 56 17.72 6.75 -3.44
C ALA A 56 18.88 5.94 -2.83
N HIS A 57 19.38 4.94 -3.54
CA HIS A 57 20.49 4.11 -3.07
C HIS A 57 21.78 4.93 -2.84
N GLN A 58 22.11 5.87 -3.73
CA GLN A 58 23.24 6.79 -3.52
C GLN A 58 23.12 7.62 -2.23
N ARG A 59 21.91 7.81 -1.73
CA ARG A 59 21.61 8.54 -0.48
C ARG A 59 21.38 7.63 0.73
N GLY A 60 21.61 6.34 0.58
CA GLY A 60 21.37 5.36 1.64
C GLY A 60 19.89 5.06 1.89
N ILE A 61 19.01 5.32 0.93
CA ILE A 61 17.55 5.16 1.04
C ILE A 61 17.10 3.96 0.23
N ARG A 62 16.38 3.03 0.87
CA ARG A 62 15.75 1.87 0.21
C ARG A 62 14.42 2.25 -0.41
N ILE A 63 14.05 1.56 -1.47
CA ILE A 63 12.73 1.68 -2.12
C ILE A 63 11.90 0.43 -1.86
N LEU A 64 10.69 0.63 -1.36
CA LEU A 64 9.69 -0.40 -1.17
C LEU A 64 8.51 -0.13 -2.11
N PHE A 65 8.06 -1.16 -2.83
CA PHE A 65 6.84 -1.10 -3.61
C PHE A 65 5.64 -1.52 -2.77
N ASP A 66 4.53 -0.81 -2.92
CA ASP A 66 3.24 -1.36 -2.56
C ASP A 66 2.85 -2.44 -3.56
N VAL A 67 2.39 -3.58 -3.10
CA VAL A 67 2.04 -4.72 -3.96
C VAL A 67 0.70 -5.30 -3.56
N VAL A 68 -0.09 -5.66 -4.57
CA VAL A 68 -1.43 -6.22 -4.42
C VAL A 68 -1.47 -7.56 -5.15
N MET A 69 -1.80 -8.65 -4.44
CA MET A 69 -2.00 -9.97 -5.04
C MET A 69 -3.44 -10.49 -4.88
N ASN A 70 -4.21 -9.89 -3.97
CA ASN A 70 -5.56 -10.36 -3.68
C ASN A 70 -6.54 -10.10 -4.82
N HIS A 71 -6.44 -8.96 -5.49
CA HIS A 71 -7.44 -8.51 -6.45
C HIS A 71 -6.82 -7.73 -7.60
N THR A 72 -7.61 -7.58 -8.65
CA THR A 72 -7.34 -6.67 -9.76
C THR A 72 -8.23 -5.42 -9.66
N GLY A 73 -8.12 -4.51 -10.62
CA GLY A 73 -9.02 -3.36 -10.70
C GLY A 73 -10.39 -3.72 -11.29
N TYR A 74 -11.35 -2.81 -11.10
CA TYR A 74 -12.67 -2.93 -11.71
C TYR A 74 -12.59 -2.92 -13.24
N ALA A 75 -13.59 -3.53 -13.88
CA ALA A 75 -13.82 -3.32 -15.29
C ALA A 75 -14.35 -1.91 -15.53
N THR A 76 -13.67 -1.14 -16.37
CA THR A 76 -14.14 0.19 -16.79
C THR A 76 -14.74 0.13 -18.18
N LEU A 77 -15.58 1.09 -18.52
CA LEU A 77 -16.11 1.19 -19.88
C LEU A 77 -14.99 1.44 -20.91
N ALA A 78 -13.95 2.16 -20.51
CA ALA A 78 -12.77 2.39 -21.36
C ALA A 78 -12.06 1.08 -21.69
N ASP A 79 -11.78 0.24 -20.70
CA ASP A 79 -11.11 -1.04 -20.89
C ASP A 79 -11.99 -2.04 -21.64
N MET A 80 -13.31 -2.07 -21.36
CA MET A 80 -14.25 -2.91 -22.10
C MET A 80 -14.22 -2.60 -23.60
N GLN A 81 -14.13 -1.33 -23.97
CA GLN A 81 -14.06 -0.90 -25.35
C GLN A 81 -12.69 -1.21 -25.96
N GLU A 82 -11.61 -0.94 -25.25
CA GLU A 82 -10.23 -1.12 -25.74
C GLU A 82 -9.90 -2.60 -25.94
N TYR A 83 -10.20 -3.43 -24.96
CA TYR A 83 -9.84 -4.86 -24.95
C TYR A 83 -10.98 -5.79 -25.37
N GLN A 84 -12.16 -5.24 -25.67
CA GLN A 84 -13.31 -5.96 -26.23
C GLN A 84 -13.77 -7.14 -25.35
N PHE A 85 -13.98 -6.89 -24.07
CA PHE A 85 -14.56 -7.84 -23.15
C PHE A 85 -15.88 -7.34 -22.56
N GLY A 86 -16.62 -8.23 -21.86
CA GLY A 86 -17.92 -7.93 -21.30
C GLY A 86 -18.98 -7.76 -22.40
N ALA A 87 -20.13 -7.21 -22.03
CA ALA A 87 -21.19 -6.86 -22.95
C ALA A 87 -21.92 -5.60 -22.50
N LEU A 88 -22.35 -4.79 -23.46
CA LEU A 88 -23.15 -3.61 -23.22
C LEU A 88 -24.58 -3.85 -23.72
N TYR A 89 -25.57 -3.35 -23.02
CA TYR A 89 -26.97 -3.35 -23.48
C TYR A 89 -27.20 -2.38 -24.66
N LEU A 90 -26.27 -1.42 -24.86
CA LEU A 90 -26.33 -0.45 -25.92
C LEU A 90 -25.34 -0.84 -27.04
N SER A 91 -25.70 -0.56 -28.29
CA SER A 91 -24.76 -0.63 -29.41
C SER A 91 -23.66 0.43 -29.26
N GLY A 92 -22.53 0.25 -29.96
CA GLY A 92 -21.42 1.21 -29.93
C GLY A 92 -21.84 2.64 -30.28
N ASP A 93 -22.78 2.83 -31.18
CA ASP A 93 -23.27 4.14 -31.59
C ASP A 93 -24.22 4.74 -30.50
N GLU A 94 -25.04 3.92 -29.86
CA GLU A 94 -25.88 4.33 -28.74
C GLU A 94 -25.05 4.71 -27.52
N VAL A 95 -23.99 3.96 -27.25
CA VAL A 95 -23.05 4.28 -26.18
C VAL A 95 -22.40 5.64 -26.41
N LYS A 96 -21.85 5.88 -27.61
CA LYS A 96 -21.26 7.18 -27.98
C LYS A 96 -22.25 8.32 -27.83
N LYS A 97 -23.48 8.12 -28.28
CA LYS A 97 -24.55 9.14 -28.17
C LYS A 97 -24.95 9.41 -26.72
N THR A 98 -25.01 8.39 -25.89
CA THR A 98 -25.52 8.47 -24.50
C THR A 98 -24.46 8.94 -23.52
N LEU A 99 -23.22 8.47 -23.68
CA LEU A 99 -22.12 8.69 -22.72
C LEU A 99 -21.08 9.72 -23.21
N GLY A 100 -21.26 10.30 -24.42
CA GLY A 100 -20.32 11.20 -25.04
C GLY A 100 -19.27 10.45 -25.88
N GLU A 101 -18.32 11.17 -26.46
CA GLU A 101 -17.28 10.60 -27.33
C GLU A 101 -16.20 9.84 -26.55
N ARG A 102 -16.00 10.20 -25.28
CA ARG A 102 -15.04 9.57 -24.39
C ARG A 102 -15.74 9.11 -23.12
N TRP A 103 -15.41 7.93 -22.66
CA TRP A 103 -15.95 7.36 -21.41
C TRP A 103 -15.70 8.26 -20.20
N SER A 104 -14.54 8.92 -20.14
CA SER A 104 -14.17 9.86 -19.10
C SER A 104 -15.01 11.15 -19.10
N ASP A 105 -15.69 11.44 -20.17
CA ASP A 105 -16.50 12.65 -20.31
C ASP A 105 -17.96 12.47 -19.86
N TRP A 106 -18.35 11.26 -19.50
CA TRP A 106 -19.70 11.00 -19.02
C TRP A 106 -19.99 11.80 -17.75
N LYS A 107 -21.09 12.50 -17.75
CA LYS A 107 -21.60 13.25 -16.60
C LYS A 107 -23.01 12.79 -16.28
N PRO A 108 -23.32 12.50 -15.01
CA PRO A 108 -24.65 12.07 -14.64
C PRO A 108 -25.67 13.16 -14.92
N ALA A 109 -26.81 12.76 -15.49
CA ALA A 109 -27.98 13.62 -15.64
C ALA A 109 -28.68 13.82 -14.29
N ALA A 110 -29.68 14.72 -14.25
CA ALA A 110 -30.48 14.92 -13.04
C ALA A 110 -31.10 13.59 -12.56
N GLY A 111 -30.91 13.26 -11.31
CA GLY A 111 -31.38 11.99 -10.72
C GLY A 111 -30.51 10.77 -10.97
N GLN A 112 -29.42 10.92 -11.72
CA GLN A 112 -28.39 9.88 -11.89
C GLN A 112 -27.14 10.18 -11.06
N THR A 113 -26.29 9.18 -10.89
CA THR A 113 -24.96 9.29 -10.28
C THR A 113 -23.91 8.72 -11.25
N TRP A 114 -22.63 8.88 -10.94
CA TRP A 114 -21.55 8.25 -11.71
C TRP A 114 -21.67 6.72 -11.74
N HIS A 115 -22.32 6.09 -10.75
CA HIS A 115 -22.60 4.66 -10.74
C HIS A 115 -23.64 4.23 -11.78
N SER A 116 -24.47 5.14 -12.27
CA SER A 116 -25.55 4.80 -13.21
C SER A 116 -25.04 4.29 -14.56
N PHE A 117 -23.75 4.47 -14.89
CA PHE A 117 -23.21 3.87 -16.10
C PHE A 117 -23.26 2.33 -16.06
N ASN A 118 -23.30 1.73 -14.88
CA ASN A 118 -23.45 0.28 -14.72
C ASN A 118 -24.76 -0.25 -15.33
N ASP A 119 -25.79 0.57 -15.46
CA ASP A 119 -27.07 0.20 -16.07
C ASP A 119 -26.92 -0.17 -17.56
N TYR A 120 -25.84 0.25 -18.19
CA TYR A 120 -25.53 -0.07 -19.59
C TYR A 120 -24.73 -1.35 -19.76
N ILE A 121 -24.27 -1.97 -18.68
CA ILE A 121 -23.40 -3.15 -18.69
C ILE A 121 -24.22 -4.42 -18.42
N ASN A 122 -24.09 -5.41 -19.31
CA ASN A 122 -24.63 -6.76 -19.07
C ASN A 122 -23.63 -7.60 -18.26
N PHE A 123 -23.80 -7.59 -16.95
CA PHE A 123 -22.96 -8.39 -16.05
C PHE A 123 -23.21 -9.90 -16.13
N SER A 124 -24.31 -10.34 -16.75
CA SER A 124 -24.68 -11.76 -16.88
C SER A 124 -24.11 -12.43 -18.14
N ASP A 125 -23.42 -11.70 -19.01
CA ASP A 125 -22.81 -12.28 -20.22
C ASP A 125 -21.50 -13.02 -19.90
N LYS A 126 -21.60 -14.28 -19.49
CA LYS A 126 -20.42 -15.11 -19.17
C LYS A 126 -19.40 -15.16 -20.30
N THR A 127 -19.85 -15.23 -21.55
CA THR A 127 -18.97 -15.31 -22.72
C THR A 127 -18.17 -14.03 -22.91
N GLY A 128 -18.81 -12.87 -22.70
CA GLY A 128 -18.15 -11.58 -22.77
C GLY A 128 -17.15 -11.38 -21.63
N TRP A 129 -17.50 -11.76 -20.41
CA TRP A 129 -16.64 -11.62 -19.24
C TRP A 129 -15.47 -12.62 -19.23
N ASP A 130 -15.63 -13.82 -19.80
CA ASP A 130 -14.51 -14.76 -19.96
C ASP A 130 -13.37 -14.22 -20.84
N LYS A 131 -13.63 -13.16 -21.63
CA LYS A 131 -12.60 -12.46 -22.41
C LYS A 131 -11.77 -11.46 -21.60
N TRP A 132 -12.12 -11.20 -20.35
CA TRP A 132 -11.38 -10.37 -19.40
C TRP A 132 -10.38 -11.22 -18.65
N TRP A 133 -10.43 -11.23 -17.33
CA TRP A 133 -9.59 -12.11 -16.53
C TRP A 133 -9.92 -13.60 -16.69
N GLY A 134 -11.21 -13.90 -16.75
CA GLY A 134 -11.74 -15.25 -16.88
C GLY A 134 -11.75 -16.05 -15.56
N LYS A 135 -12.59 -17.06 -15.52
CA LYS A 135 -12.85 -17.89 -14.33
C LYS A 135 -11.64 -18.63 -13.79
N ASN A 136 -10.58 -18.82 -14.59
CA ASN A 136 -9.35 -19.48 -14.11
C ASN A 136 -8.49 -18.56 -13.27
N TRP A 137 -8.68 -17.25 -13.39
CA TRP A 137 -7.96 -16.23 -12.64
C TRP A 137 -8.77 -15.67 -11.50
N ILE A 138 -10.05 -15.40 -11.72
CA ILE A 138 -10.92 -14.65 -10.82
C ILE A 138 -11.99 -15.56 -10.25
N ARG A 139 -12.17 -15.52 -8.92
CA ARG A 139 -13.21 -16.23 -8.20
C ARG A 139 -14.56 -15.55 -8.40
N THR A 140 -14.56 -14.26 -8.15
CA THR A 140 -15.71 -13.41 -8.33
C THR A 140 -15.31 -12.12 -8.99
N ASP A 141 -16.11 -11.73 -9.93
CA ASP A 141 -16.10 -10.45 -10.57
C ASP A 141 -17.54 -9.92 -10.52
N ILE A 142 -17.75 -8.73 -11.06
CA ILE A 142 -19.05 -8.22 -11.43
C ILE A 142 -19.70 -9.16 -12.46
N GLY A 143 -18.88 -9.86 -13.27
CA GLY A 143 -19.33 -11.00 -14.08
C GLY A 143 -19.61 -12.23 -13.21
N ASP A 144 -20.61 -12.98 -13.60
CA ASP A 144 -21.12 -14.16 -12.87
C ASP A 144 -20.21 -15.38 -13.08
N TYR A 145 -19.13 -15.47 -12.29
CA TYR A 145 -18.25 -16.65 -12.25
C TYR A 145 -18.69 -17.64 -11.17
N ASP A 146 -17.99 -17.63 -10.04
CA ASP A 146 -18.34 -18.39 -8.85
C ASP A 146 -18.96 -17.46 -7.80
N ASN A 147 -19.74 -18.02 -6.88
CA ASN A 147 -20.20 -17.24 -5.76
C ASN A 147 -19.02 -16.82 -4.87
N PRO A 148 -18.99 -15.56 -4.38
CA PRO A 148 -18.02 -15.15 -3.39
C PRO A 148 -18.18 -16.00 -2.13
N GLY A 149 -17.08 -16.33 -1.47
CA GLY A 149 -17.09 -16.86 -0.13
C GLY A 149 -17.40 -15.78 0.91
N PHE A 150 -17.45 -16.20 2.18
CA PHE A 150 -17.73 -15.32 3.31
C PHE A 150 -16.56 -15.19 4.29
N ASP A 151 -15.50 -15.94 4.07
CA ASP A 151 -14.28 -15.86 4.86
C ASP A 151 -13.27 -14.86 4.27
N ASP A 152 -12.22 -14.57 5.03
CA ASP A 152 -11.22 -13.60 4.64
C ASP A 152 -10.50 -13.91 3.32
N LEU A 153 -10.39 -15.21 2.94
CA LEU A 153 -9.64 -15.65 1.76
C LEU A 153 -10.49 -15.73 0.48
N THR A 154 -11.80 -15.76 0.60
CA THR A 154 -12.68 -16.03 -0.54
C THR A 154 -13.71 -14.90 -0.77
N MET A 155 -13.79 -13.93 0.15
CA MET A 155 -14.68 -12.80 -0.02
C MET A 155 -14.15 -11.78 -1.04
N SER A 156 -15.04 -11.19 -1.80
CA SER A 156 -14.72 -10.05 -2.65
C SER A 156 -14.66 -8.76 -1.82
N LEU A 157 -13.53 -8.07 -1.85
CA LEU A 157 -13.38 -6.77 -1.21
C LEU A 157 -13.97 -5.67 -2.09
N ALA A 158 -14.98 -4.98 -1.59
CA ALA A 158 -15.62 -3.85 -2.28
C ALA A 158 -15.99 -4.17 -3.74
N PHE A 159 -16.39 -5.40 -4.02
CA PHE A 159 -16.69 -5.92 -5.38
C PHE A 159 -15.50 -5.91 -6.35
N LEU A 160 -14.27 -5.80 -5.87
CA LEU A 160 -13.08 -5.96 -6.68
C LEU A 160 -12.95 -7.42 -7.16
N PRO A 161 -12.46 -7.66 -8.38
CA PRO A 161 -12.22 -9.00 -8.89
C PRO A 161 -11.20 -9.74 -8.02
N ASP A 162 -11.62 -10.84 -7.38
CA ASP A 162 -10.82 -11.62 -6.43
C ASP A 162 -10.00 -12.69 -7.15
N ILE A 163 -8.68 -12.62 -7.04
CA ILE A 163 -7.75 -13.53 -7.73
C ILE A 163 -7.70 -14.88 -6.99
N LYS A 164 -7.77 -15.97 -7.73
CA LYS A 164 -7.63 -17.35 -7.23
C LYS A 164 -6.16 -17.69 -6.91
N THR A 165 -5.58 -17.00 -5.94
CA THR A 165 -4.18 -17.21 -5.53
C THR A 165 -3.93 -18.59 -4.95
N GLU A 166 -4.97 -19.25 -4.43
CA GLU A 166 -4.93 -20.61 -3.91
C GLU A 166 -4.97 -21.69 -5.00
N SER A 167 -5.28 -21.34 -6.24
CA SER A 167 -5.41 -22.33 -7.33
C SER A 167 -4.09 -23.05 -7.59
N THR A 168 -4.17 -24.37 -7.67
CA THR A 168 -3.07 -25.24 -8.08
C THR A 168 -3.15 -25.65 -9.56
N THR A 169 -4.12 -25.10 -10.29
CA THR A 169 -4.35 -25.40 -11.71
C THR A 169 -3.66 -24.35 -12.58
N ALA A 170 -2.92 -24.80 -13.57
CA ALA A 170 -2.33 -23.91 -14.55
C ALA A 170 -3.41 -23.12 -15.31
N SER A 171 -3.23 -21.79 -15.39
CA SER A 171 -4.28 -20.88 -15.87
C SER A 171 -3.99 -20.26 -17.24
N GLY A 172 -2.75 -20.26 -17.69
CA GLY A 172 -2.32 -19.39 -18.80
C GLY A 172 -2.42 -17.90 -18.44
N LEU A 173 -2.22 -17.03 -19.41
CA LEU A 173 -2.42 -15.59 -19.24
C LEU A 173 -3.91 -15.22 -19.28
N PRO A 174 -4.33 -14.11 -18.64
CA PRO A 174 -5.65 -13.54 -18.82
C PRO A 174 -5.97 -13.29 -20.29
N VAL A 175 -7.22 -13.51 -20.69
CA VAL A 175 -7.57 -13.51 -22.12
C VAL A 175 -7.34 -12.16 -22.79
N PHE A 176 -7.63 -11.05 -22.08
CA PHE A 176 -7.48 -9.69 -22.63
C PHE A 176 -6.01 -9.32 -22.91
N TYR A 177 -5.03 -10.00 -22.30
CA TYR A 177 -3.61 -9.78 -22.61
C TYR A 177 -3.28 -10.08 -24.08
N LYS A 178 -4.10 -10.87 -24.77
CA LYS A 178 -3.96 -11.07 -26.21
C LYS A 178 -4.26 -9.80 -27.02
N ASN A 179 -5.12 -8.93 -26.50
CA ASN A 179 -5.51 -7.67 -27.11
C ASN A 179 -4.68 -6.48 -26.58
N LYS A 180 -3.94 -6.69 -25.50
CA LYS A 180 -3.05 -5.70 -24.87
C LYS A 180 -1.65 -5.84 -25.49
N THR A 181 -1.38 -5.05 -26.53
CA THR A 181 -0.17 -5.19 -27.38
C THR A 181 1.12 -4.74 -26.70
N ASP A 182 1.03 -3.94 -25.65
CA ASP A 182 2.15 -3.38 -24.88
C ASP A 182 2.50 -4.18 -23.62
N THR A 183 1.77 -5.25 -23.31
CA THR A 183 2.09 -6.10 -22.16
C THR A 183 3.44 -6.80 -22.32
N HIS A 184 4.22 -6.87 -21.26
CA HIS A 184 5.44 -7.67 -21.18
C HIS A 184 5.19 -9.09 -20.67
N ALA A 185 3.95 -9.42 -20.29
CA ALA A 185 3.58 -10.74 -19.81
C ALA A 185 3.76 -11.79 -20.90
N LYS A 186 4.39 -12.91 -20.52
CA LYS A 186 4.58 -14.08 -21.40
C LYS A 186 3.95 -15.29 -20.75
N ALA A 187 3.27 -16.10 -21.56
CA ALA A 187 2.74 -17.37 -21.08
C ALA A 187 3.89 -18.30 -20.67
N ILE A 188 3.77 -18.88 -19.48
CA ILE A 188 4.71 -19.86 -18.92
C ILE A 188 3.92 -21.12 -18.63
N ASP A 189 4.37 -22.23 -19.19
CA ASP A 189 3.68 -23.50 -19.01
C ASP A 189 3.67 -23.94 -17.54
N GLY A 190 2.53 -24.44 -17.10
CA GLY A 190 2.34 -24.92 -15.73
C GLY A 190 2.09 -23.82 -14.68
N PHE A 191 2.18 -22.54 -15.01
CA PHE A 191 1.97 -21.48 -14.04
C PHE A 191 0.51 -21.33 -13.61
N THR A 192 0.32 -21.19 -12.31
CA THR A 192 -0.94 -20.78 -11.68
C THR A 192 -1.02 -19.25 -11.59
N PRO A 193 -2.18 -18.65 -11.27
CA PRO A 193 -2.27 -17.20 -11.04
C PRO A 193 -1.23 -16.68 -10.05
N ARG A 194 -1.04 -17.37 -8.94
CA ARG A 194 -0.04 -17.04 -7.93
C ARG A 194 1.39 -17.05 -8.49
N ASP A 195 1.73 -18.05 -9.29
CA ASP A 195 3.06 -18.15 -9.89
C ASP A 195 3.35 -16.98 -10.82
N TYR A 196 2.37 -16.56 -11.62
CA TYR A 196 2.51 -15.36 -12.44
C TYR A 196 2.71 -14.11 -11.60
N LEU A 197 1.90 -13.90 -10.57
CA LEU A 197 2.00 -12.70 -9.73
C LEU A 197 3.36 -12.62 -9.02
N THR A 198 3.80 -13.70 -8.39
CA THR A 198 5.10 -13.73 -7.70
C THR A 198 6.26 -13.55 -8.68
N HIS A 199 6.18 -14.14 -9.86
CA HIS A 199 7.15 -13.97 -10.93
C HIS A 199 7.23 -12.50 -11.40
N TRP A 200 6.09 -11.90 -11.74
CA TRP A 200 6.05 -10.52 -12.24
C TRP A 200 6.54 -9.52 -11.19
N LEU A 201 6.11 -9.66 -9.95
CA LEU A 201 6.55 -8.79 -8.85
C LEU A 201 8.05 -8.94 -8.56
N SER A 202 8.56 -10.17 -8.57
CA SER A 202 9.98 -10.44 -8.35
C SER A 202 10.86 -9.96 -9.51
N GLN A 203 10.31 -9.87 -10.72
CA GLN A 203 11.05 -9.35 -11.87
C GLN A 203 11.45 -7.88 -11.68
N TRP A 204 10.57 -7.05 -11.10
CA TRP A 204 10.91 -5.66 -10.75
C TRP A 204 12.06 -5.57 -9.75
N VAL A 205 12.10 -6.48 -8.79
CA VAL A 205 13.21 -6.58 -7.84
C VAL A 205 14.51 -6.94 -8.57
N ARG A 206 14.46 -7.93 -9.46
CA ARG A 206 15.63 -8.41 -10.23
C ARG A 206 16.19 -7.35 -11.15
N ASP A 207 15.32 -6.57 -11.81
CA ASP A 207 15.72 -5.59 -12.81
C ASP A 207 16.14 -4.24 -12.22
N TYR A 208 15.54 -3.83 -11.11
CA TYR A 208 15.71 -2.49 -10.53
C TYR A 208 16.36 -2.48 -9.15
N GLY A 209 16.45 -3.59 -8.45
CA GLY A 209 16.99 -3.63 -7.09
C GLY A 209 16.04 -3.07 -6.04
N ILE A 210 14.74 -3.29 -6.22
CA ILE A 210 13.73 -2.93 -5.22
C ILE A 210 14.04 -3.66 -3.92
N ASP A 211 14.08 -2.94 -2.81
CA ASP A 211 14.59 -3.45 -1.53
C ASP A 211 13.54 -4.17 -0.70
N GLY A 212 12.28 -3.96 -1.00
CA GLY A 212 11.20 -4.59 -0.24
C GLY A 212 9.82 -4.32 -0.77
N PHE A 213 8.82 -4.96 -0.15
CA PHE A 213 7.42 -4.77 -0.42
C PHE A 213 6.64 -4.37 0.83
N ARG A 214 5.70 -3.45 0.65
CA ARG A 214 4.53 -3.32 1.50
C ARG A 214 3.40 -4.10 0.84
N VAL A 215 2.87 -5.06 1.53
CA VAL A 215 1.88 -5.99 1.00
C VAL A 215 0.50 -5.56 1.43
N ASP A 216 -0.31 -5.18 0.45
CA ASP A 216 -1.71 -4.84 0.62
C ASP A 216 -2.54 -6.09 0.94
N THR A 217 -3.59 -5.92 1.74
CA THR A 217 -4.60 -6.96 2.00
C THR A 217 -4.03 -8.34 2.34
N ALA A 218 -2.95 -8.40 3.13
CA ALA A 218 -2.26 -9.65 3.48
C ALA A 218 -3.19 -10.69 4.12
N LYS A 219 -4.25 -10.23 4.81
CA LYS A 219 -5.27 -11.06 5.43
C LYS A 219 -6.08 -11.89 4.43
N HIS A 220 -6.18 -11.43 3.19
CA HIS A 220 -7.08 -11.97 2.16
C HIS A 220 -6.39 -12.92 1.17
N VAL A 221 -5.11 -13.21 1.37
CA VAL A 221 -4.33 -14.16 0.56
C VAL A 221 -3.70 -15.21 1.46
N GLU A 222 -3.57 -16.43 0.95
CA GLU A 222 -3.06 -17.57 1.72
C GLU A 222 -1.60 -17.37 2.14
N LEU A 223 -1.27 -17.78 3.35
CA LEU A 223 0.09 -17.67 3.90
C LEU A 223 1.19 -18.28 3.00
N PRO A 224 0.99 -19.46 2.36
CA PRO A 224 1.98 -19.99 1.42
C PRO A 224 2.29 -19.08 0.22
N ALA A 225 1.32 -18.29 -0.24
CA ALA A 225 1.55 -17.33 -1.32
C ALA A 225 2.54 -16.24 -0.89
N TRP A 226 2.42 -15.74 0.33
CA TRP A 226 3.35 -14.76 0.88
C TRP A 226 4.75 -15.33 1.09
N GLN A 227 4.84 -16.58 1.54
CA GLN A 227 6.13 -17.26 1.65
C GLN A 227 6.80 -17.42 0.28
N GLN A 228 6.03 -17.75 -0.76
CA GLN A 228 6.54 -17.85 -2.13
C GLN A 228 7.04 -16.49 -2.61
N LEU A 229 6.24 -15.44 -2.45
CA LEU A 229 6.63 -14.07 -2.84
C LEU A 229 7.93 -13.64 -2.15
N LYS A 230 8.03 -13.83 -0.83
CA LYS A 230 9.25 -13.51 -0.06
C LYS A 230 10.46 -14.26 -0.58
N THR A 231 10.31 -15.54 -0.87
CA THR A 231 11.39 -16.40 -1.35
C THR A 231 11.90 -15.95 -2.73
N GLU A 232 10.98 -15.74 -3.67
CA GLU A 232 11.33 -15.30 -5.04
C GLU A 232 11.92 -13.89 -5.07
N ALA A 233 11.31 -12.94 -4.36
CA ALA A 233 11.80 -11.57 -4.29
C ALA A 233 13.16 -11.47 -3.59
N SER A 234 13.38 -12.27 -2.55
CA SER A 234 14.68 -12.32 -1.86
C SER A 234 15.78 -12.88 -2.78
N ALA A 235 15.47 -13.90 -3.58
CA ALA A 235 16.40 -14.44 -4.58
C ALA A 235 16.71 -13.37 -5.64
N ALA A 236 15.68 -12.69 -6.14
CA ALA A 236 15.81 -11.65 -7.14
C ALA A 236 16.69 -10.48 -6.65
N LEU A 237 16.55 -10.05 -5.40
CA LEU A 237 17.40 -8.99 -4.84
C LEU A 237 18.86 -9.43 -4.70
N ARG A 238 19.11 -10.67 -4.28
CA ARG A 238 20.47 -11.21 -4.24
C ARG A 238 21.12 -11.26 -5.62
N GLU A 239 20.37 -11.66 -6.64
CA GLU A 239 20.83 -11.67 -8.04
C GLU A 239 21.16 -10.24 -8.50
N TRP A 240 20.27 -9.29 -8.23
CA TRP A 240 20.51 -7.88 -8.59
C TRP A 240 21.77 -7.33 -7.90
N LYS A 241 21.95 -7.55 -6.60
CA LYS A 241 23.12 -7.09 -5.85
C LYS A 241 24.42 -7.70 -6.40
N LYS A 242 24.40 -8.99 -6.76
CA LYS A 242 25.54 -9.66 -7.39
C LYS A 242 25.88 -9.07 -8.75
N ALA A 243 24.88 -8.72 -9.54
CA ALA A 243 25.05 -8.12 -10.86
C ALA A 243 25.41 -6.62 -10.80
N ASN A 244 25.09 -5.93 -9.70
CA ASN A 244 25.30 -4.49 -9.54
C ASN A 244 26.03 -4.15 -8.22
N PRO A 245 27.24 -4.67 -7.99
CA PRO A 245 27.93 -4.49 -6.71
C PRO A 245 28.21 -3.02 -6.38
N ASP A 246 28.43 -2.19 -7.39
CA ASP A 246 28.70 -0.76 -7.22
C ASP A 246 27.45 0.08 -6.91
N LYS A 247 26.27 -0.48 -7.13
CA LYS A 247 24.97 0.17 -6.86
C LYS A 247 24.29 -0.39 -5.62
N ALA A 248 24.68 -1.56 -5.15
CA ALA A 248 24.09 -2.20 -3.99
C ALA A 248 24.34 -1.35 -2.74
N LEU A 249 23.27 -1.04 -2.00
CA LEU A 249 23.34 -0.20 -0.80
C LEU A 249 24.10 -0.91 0.33
N ASP A 250 23.83 -2.18 0.53
CA ASP A 250 24.43 -3.09 1.51
C ASP A 250 24.06 -4.55 1.17
N ASP A 251 24.36 -5.46 2.09
CA ASP A 251 24.06 -6.89 1.97
C ASP A 251 22.76 -7.31 2.71
N LYS A 252 21.98 -6.35 3.21
CA LYS A 252 20.74 -6.66 3.93
C LYS A 252 19.72 -7.36 3.05
N PRO A 253 18.96 -8.32 3.62
CA PRO A 253 17.99 -9.08 2.87
C PRO A 253 16.79 -8.23 2.45
N PHE A 254 16.00 -8.77 1.51
CA PHE A 254 14.73 -8.22 1.08
C PHE A 254 13.78 -8.08 2.27
N TRP A 255 13.13 -6.92 2.40
CA TRP A 255 12.16 -6.62 3.47
C TRP A 255 10.73 -6.78 2.98
N MET A 256 9.88 -7.38 3.81
CA MET A 256 8.46 -7.48 3.52
C MET A 256 7.64 -7.09 4.75
N THR A 257 6.81 -6.05 4.62
CA THR A 257 5.86 -5.63 5.63
C THR A 257 4.43 -5.81 5.13
N GLY A 258 3.51 -6.21 6.00
CA GLY A 258 2.15 -6.57 5.61
C GLY A 258 1.08 -5.70 6.25
N GLU A 259 0.04 -5.44 5.46
CA GLU A 259 -1.21 -4.90 5.93
C GLU A 259 -2.20 -6.05 6.15
N ALA A 260 -2.44 -6.37 7.44
CA ALA A 260 -3.57 -7.20 7.85
C ALA A 260 -4.47 -6.33 8.72
N TRP A 261 -5.61 -5.92 8.18
CA TRP A 261 -6.50 -4.96 8.84
C TRP A 261 -6.82 -5.36 10.28
N GLY A 262 -6.56 -4.45 11.22
CA GLY A 262 -6.73 -4.66 12.64
C GLY A 262 -5.59 -5.40 13.36
N HIS A 263 -4.46 -5.70 12.68
CA HIS A 263 -3.29 -6.29 13.33
C HIS A 263 -2.64 -5.29 14.28
N GLY A 264 -2.36 -5.73 15.49
CA GLY A 264 -1.67 -4.96 16.51
C GLY A 264 -0.28 -5.53 16.86
N VAL A 265 0.17 -5.29 18.08
CA VAL A 265 1.46 -5.80 18.58
C VAL A 265 1.29 -7.23 19.08
N MET A 266 1.37 -8.18 18.14
CA MET A 266 1.30 -9.61 18.42
C MET A 266 2.17 -10.38 17.42
N GLN A 267 2.72 -11.50 17.86
CA GLN A 267 3.39 -12.44 16.98
C GLN A 267 2.35 -13.35 16.34
N SER A 268 2.15 -13.21 15.03
CA SER A 268 1.17 -13.96 14.22
C SER A 268 1.85 -14.88 13.23
N ASP A 269 1.07 -15.70 12.55
CA ASP A 269 1.56 -16.64 11.54
C ASP A 269 2.20 -15.95 10.32
N TYR A 270 1.89 -14.69 10.06
CA TYR A 270 2.53 -13.90 9.01
C TYR A 270 4.06 -13.91 9.14
N TYR A 271 4.59 -13.77 10.35
CA TYR A 271 6.04 -13.77 10.59
C TYR A 271 6.74 -15.07 10.23
N ARG A 272 6.01 -16.19 10.23
CA ARG A 272 6.52 -17.49 9.78
C ARG A 272 6.40 -17.70 8.27
N HIS A 273 5.74 -16.77 7.58
CA HIS A 273 5.47 -16.85 6.14
C HIS A 273 6.03 -15.65 5.36
N GLY A 274 7.16 -15.14 5.81
CA GLY A 274 7.98 -14.18 5.06
C GLY A 274 7.86 -12.73 5.47
N PHE A 275 6.96 -12.35 6.38
CA PHE A 275 6.84 -10.97 6.84
C PHE A 275 7.86 -10.65 7.92
N ASP A 276 8.56 -9.52 7.74
CA ASP A 276 9.50 -8.96 8.71
C ASP A 276 8.82 -8.02 9.71
N ALA A 277 7.71 -7.42 9.30
CA ALA A 277 6.86 -6.58 10.14
C ALA A 277 5.41 -6.62 9.67
N MET A 278 4.49 -6.32 10.59
CA MET A 278 3.09 -6.07 10.27
C MET A 278 2.72 -4.65 10.67
N ILE A 279 1.83 -4.01 9.92
CA ILE A 279 1.33 -2.67 10.24
C ILE A 279 0.55 -2.73 11.55
N ASN A 280 0.85 -1.80 12.46
CA ASN A 280 0.23 -1.71 13.78
C ASN A 280 -0.94 -0.71 13.75
N PHE A 281 -2.15 -1.23 13.59
CA PHE A 281 -3.37 -0.42 13.52
C PHE A 281 -3.81 0.19 14.87
N ASP A 282 -3.33 -0.35 15.98
CA ASP A 282 -3.73 0.14 17.31
C ASP A 282 -3.04 1.46 17.68
N TYR A 283 -1.88 1.75 17.06
CA TYR A 283 -1.00 2.81 17.54
C TYR A 283 -1.58 4.21 17.38
N GLN A 284 -2.26 4.51 16.28
CA GLN A 284 -2.85 5.82 15.98
C GLN A 284 -3.79 6.29 17.09
N GLU A 285 -4.69 5.41 17.53
CA GLU A 285 -5.66 5.73 18.58
C GLU A 285 -5.02 5.76 19.99
N GLN A 286 -3.98 4.99 20.23
CA GLN A 286 -3.21 5.07 21.46
C GLN A 286 -2.47 6.41 21.56
N ALA A 287 -1.84 6.85 20.47
CA ALA A 287 -1.16 8.14 20.40
C ALA A 287 -2.14 9.32 20.53
N ALA A 288 -3.33 9.21 19.94
CA ALA A 288 -4.37 10.25 20.02
C ALA A 288 -4.78 10.55 21.48
N LYS A 289 -4.80 9.55 22.34
CA LYS A 289 -5.13 9.72 23.76
C LYS A 289 -4.01 10.41 24.55
N ALA A 290 -2.79 10.42 24.03
CA ALA A 290 -1.60 10.93 24.71
C ALA A 290 -1.15 12.32 24.23
N VAL A 291 -1.93 13.00 23.37
CA VAL A 291 -1.55 14.30 22.78
C VAL A 291 -1.34 15.40 23.81
N ASP A 292 -2.07 15.35 24.93
CA ASP A 292 -1.94 16.33 25.99
C ASP A 292 -0.83 15.98 26.98
N CYS A 293 -0.52 14.70 27.15
CA CYS A 293 0.46 14.22 28.10
C CYS A 293 1.22 13.00 27.60
N LEU A 294 2.49 13.16 27.26
CA LEU A 294 3.34 12.09 26.71
C LEU A 294 3.50 10.89 27.68
N ALA A 295 3.38 11.13 28.99
CA ALA A 295 3.42 10.07 29.99
C ALA A 295 2.30 9.02 29.81
N GLN A 296 1.21 9.37 29.15
CA GLN A 296 0.13 8.42 28.83
C GLN A 296 0.57 7.33 27.85
N MET A 297 1.68 7.53 27.11
CA MET A 297 2.29 6.49 26.29
C MET A 297 3.15 5.50 27.06
N ASP A 298 3.49 5.78 28.31
CA ASP A 298 4.47 4.97 29.05
C ASP A 298 4.12 3.48 29.10
N THR A 299 2.90 3.15 29.51
CA THR A 299 2.43 1.75 29.55
C THR A 299 2.45 1.10 28.17
N THR A 300 1.98 1.82 27.13
CA THR A 300 1.98 1.33 25.74
C THR A 300 3.41 1.04 25.28
N TRP A 301 4.33 1.98 25.48
CA TRP A 301 5.73 1.82 25.07
C TRP A 301 6.46 0.73 25.84
N GLN A 302 6.23 0.60 27.16
CA GLN A 302 6.79 -0.49 27.94
C GLN A 302 6.32 -1.85 27.43
N GLN A 303 5.01 -2.01 27.21
CA GLN A 303 4.43 -3.25 26.68
C GLN A 303 4.93 -3.57 25.27
N MET A 304 5.06 -2.57 24.40
CA MET A 304 5.64 -2.77 23.07
C MET A 304 7.10 -3.20 23.16
N ALA A 305 7.92 -2.51 23.96
CA ALA A 305 9.33 -2.84 24.16
C ALA A 305 9.52 -4.26 24.72
N GLU A 306 8.61 -4.70 25.57
CA GLU A 306 8.63 -6.04 26.15
C GLU A 306 8.19 -7.11 25.14
N LYS A 307 7.12 -6.86 24.37
CA LYS A 307 6.56 -7.83 23.41
C LYS A 307 7.38 -7.98 22.14
N LEU A 308 8.02 -6.92 21.65
CA LEU A 308 8.75 -6.90 20.38
C LEU A 308 10.12 -7.60 20.49
N GLN A 309 10.09 -8.87 20.91
CA GLN A 309 11.26 -9.72 20.97
C GLN A 309 11.21 -10.76 19.85
N GLY A 310 12.08 -10.59 18.84
CA GLY A 310 12.18 -11.50 17.69
C GLY A 310 11.15 -11.27 16.57
N PHE A 311 10.34 -10.22 16.64
CA PHE A 311 9.46 -9.76 15.57
C PHE A 311 9.32 -8.23 15.62
N ASN A 312 8.72 -7.64 14.58
CA ASN A 312 8.57 -6.19 14.48
C ASN A 312 7.18 -5.79 14.02
N VAL A 313 6.80 -4.56 14.32
CA VAL A 313 5.58 -3.92 13.79
C VAL A 313 5.94 -2.58 13.19
N LEU A 314 5.08 -2.06 12.32
CA LEU A 314 5.22 -0.76 11.69
C LEU A 314 4.11 0.16 12.23
N SER A 315 4.45 0.99 13.21
CA SER A 315 3.51 1.94 13.82
C SER A 315 3.42 3.24 13.04
N TYR A 316 2.26 3.87 13.04
CA TYR A 316 2.00 5.12 12.32
C TYR A 316 1.07 6.05 13.10
N LEU A 317 1.09 7.34 12.77
CA LEU A 317 0.11 8.33 13.23
C LEU A 317 -0.95 8.60 12.15
N SER A 318 -0.53 8.86 10.93
CA SER A 318 -1.43 9.06 9.79
C SER A 318 -1.34 7.90 8.81
N SER A 319 -2.45 7.61 8.15
CA SER A 319 -2.53 6.61 7.10
C SER A 319 -3.47 7.08 5.99
N HIS A 320 -3.24 6.56 4.80
CA HIS A 320 -4.10 6.80 3.64
C HIS A 320 -5.48 6.12 3.74
N ASP A 321 -5.63 5.14 4.65
CA ASP A 321 -6.86 4.36 4.85
C ASP A 321 -7.60 4.67 6.14
N THR A 322 -7.01 5.44 7.05
CA THR A 322 -7.64 5.82 8.31
C THR A 322 -7.90 7.33 8.35
N ARG A 323 -6.93 8.11 8.80
CA ARG A 323 -7.04 9.56 8.89
C ARG A 323 -5.67 10.23 8.94
N LEU A 324 -5.63 11.52 8.71
CA LEU A 324 -4.48 12.35 9.01
C LEU A 324 -4.50 12.73 10.49
N PHE A 325 -3.43 12.43 11.20
CA PHE A 325 -3.26 12.80 12.61
C PHE A 325 -2.76 14.25 12.69
N ARG A 326 -3.59 15.15 13.17
CA ARG A 326 -3.29 16.59 13.24
C ARG A 326 -3.46 17.17 14.64
N GLU A 327 -3.91 16.37 15.60
CA GLU A 327 -4.15 16.78 16.97
C GLU A 327 -2.87 16.87 17.83
N GLY A 328 -1.80 16.18 17.46
CA GLY A 328 -0.57 16.11 18.25
C GLY A 328 0.30 17.38 18.27
N GLY A 329 0.08 18.29 17.32
CA GLY A 329 0.89 19.51 17.20
C GLY A 329 2.40 19.20 17.21
N ASP A 330 3.14 19.94 18.03
CA ASP A 330 4.60 19.79 18.16
C ASP A 330 5.02 18.45 18.79
N LYS A 331 4.09 17.73 19.44
CA LYS A 331 4.38 16.43 20.08
C LYS A 331 4.22 15.23 19.14
N ALA A 332 3.71 15.44 17.93
CA ALA A 332 3.47 14.35 16.99
C ALA A 332 4.77 13.60 16.63
N ALA A 333 5.88 14.32 16.50
CA ALA A 333 7.18 13.72 16.23
C ALA A 333 7.62 12.78 17.37
N GLU A 334 7.51 13.21 18.61
CA GLU A 334 7.84 12.39 19.78
C GLU A 334 6.91 11.19 19.92
N LEU A 335 5.61 11.38 19.75
CA LEU A 335 4.62 10.31 19.81
C LEU A 335 4.94 9.18 18.85
N LEU A 336 5.43 9.47 17.64
CA LEU A 336 5.79 8.47 16.67
C LEU A 336 7.23 8.00 16.79
N LEU A 337 8.17 8.93 16.77
CA LEU A 337 9.59 8.60 16.57
C LEU A 337 10.27 8.06 17.84
N LEU A 338 9.63 8.17 19.00
CA LEU A 338 10.08 7.50 20.23
C LEU A 338 9.40 6.14 20.45
N ALA A 339 8.52 5.70 19.54
CA ALA A 339 7.87 4.40 19.68
C ALA A 339 8.86 3.24 19.54
N PRO A 340 8.70 2.15 20.31
CA PRO A 340 9.37 0.87 20.07
C PRO A 340 8.94 0.26 18.73
N GLY A 341 9.79 -0.59 18.17
CA GLY A 341 9.55 -1.20 16.85
C GLY A 341 9.87 -0.27 15.69
N ALA A 342 9.45 -0.63 14.48
CA ALA A 342 9.56 0.21 13.31
C ALA A 342 8.42 1.23 13.24
N VAL A 343 8.64 2.33 12.55
CA VAL A 343 7.66 3.41 12.38
C VAL A 343 7.57 3.84 10.92
N GLN A 344 6.39 4.30 10.51
CA GLN A 344 6.20 4.94 9.21
C GLN A 344 5.69 6.36 9.40
N ILE A 345 6.27 7.29 8.65
CA ILE A 345 5.81 8.67 8.52
C ILE A 345 4.98 8.73 7.24
N PHE A 346 3.72 9.12 7.34
CA PHE A 346 2.93 9.38 6.15
C PHE A 346 3.31 10.76 5.61
N TYR A 347 3.50 10.88 4.31
CA TYR A 347 4.01 12.11 3.70
C TYR A 347 3.19 13.34 4.12
N GLY A 348 3.89 14.36 4.57
CA GLY A 348 3.29 15.61 5.04
C GLY A 348 2.84 15.61 6.50
N ASP A 349 3.13 14.57 7.30
CA ASP A 349 2.95 14.64 8.76
C ASP A 349 3.86 15.71 9.35
N GLU A 350 5.10 15.76 8.88
CA GLU A 350 6.11 16.75 9.28
C GLU A 350 5.79 18.19 8.87
N SER A 351 4.99 18.38 7.83
CA SER A 351 4.58 19.69 7.33
C SER A 351 3.14 20.05 7.66
N SER A 352 2.45 19.20 8.42
CA SER A 352 1.02 19.37 8.73
C SER A 352 0.16 19.50 7.46
N ARG A 353 0.42 18.65 6.47
CA ARG A 353 -0.30 18.64 5.19
C ARG A 353 -1.81 18.60 5.43
N PRO A 354 -2.59 19.49 4.79
CA PRO A 354 -4.02 19.57 5.01
C PRO A 354 -4.76 18.38 4.38
N PHE A 355 -5.90 18.05 4.93
CA PHE A 355 -6.87 17.14 4.33
C PHE A 355 -7.42 17.76 3.04
N GLY A 356 -7.53 17.00 1.98
CA GLY A 356 -7.99 17.47 0.67
C GLY A 356 -9.49 17.30 0.44
N PRO A 357 -9.98 17.70 -0.73
CA PRO A 357 -11.36 17.48 -1.12
C PRO A 357 -11.65 15.97 -1.27
N THR A 358 -12.84 15.54 -0.85
CA THR A 358 -13.20 14.13 -0.76
C THR A 358 -14.44 13.74 -1.53
N GLY A 359 -15.22 14.67 -2.07
CA GLY A 359 -16.58 14.35 -2.50
C GLY A 359 -17.36 13.69 -1.38
N SER A 360 -18.03 12.57 -1.67
CA SER A 360 -18.70 11.74 -0.65
C SER A 360 -17.81 10.65 -0.03
N ASP A 361 -16.56 10.54 -0.43
CA ASP A 361 -15.59 9.60 0.14
C ASP A 361 -14.74 10.28 1.21
N PRO A 362 -14.95 9.95 2.51
CA PRO A 362 -14.23 10.62 3.60
C PRO A 362 -12.74 10.32 3.64
N LEU A 363 -12.27 9.29 2.96
CA LEU A 363 -10.86 8.87 2.99
C LEU A 363 -10.02 9.47 1.86
N GLN A 364 -10.63 9.92 0.77
CA GLN A 364 -9.89 10.48 -0.37
C GLN A 364 -9.01 11.67 -0.01
N GLY A 365 -9.47 12.50 0.90
CA GLY A 365 -8.72 13.68 1.37
C GLY A 365 -7.45 13.36 2.14
N THR A 366 -7.23 12.12 2.56
CA THR A 366 -5.95 11.68 3.17
C THR A 366 -4.81 11.68 2.15
N ARG A 367 -5.13 11.60 0.86
CA ARG A 367 -4.19 11.55 -0.28
C ARG A 367 -4.04 12.88 -1.00
N SER A 368 -4.26 14.00 -0.30
CA SER A 368 -4.06 15.34 -0.86
C SER A 368 -2.63 15.57 -1.32
N ASP A 369 -2.44 16.53 -2.22
CA ASP A 369 -1.11 16.91 -2.70
C ASP A 369 -0.20 17.38 -1.56
N MET A 370 1.10 17.12 -1.70
CA MET A 370 2.09 17.58 -0.74
C MET A 370 2.15 19.10 -0.71
N ASN A 371 2.11 19.68 0.48
CA ASN A 371 2.15 21.13 0.69
C ASN A 371 3.60 21.65 0.70
N TRP A 372 4.30 21.50 -0.43
CA TRP A 372 5.73 21.83 -0.58
C TRP A 372 6.09 23.25 -0.14
N GLN A 373 5.22 24.23 -0.38
CA GLN A 373 5.46 25.61 0.02
C GLN A 373 5.54 25.78 1.55
N ASP A 374 4.82 24.95 2.30
CA ASP A 374 4.81 25.00 3.76
C ASP A 374 6.08 24.40 4.36
N VAL A 375 6.75 23.49 3.68
CA VAL A 375 7.97 22.81 4.15
C VAL A 375 9.07 23.81 4.50
N SER A 376 9.28 24.81 3.66
CA SER A 376 10.24 25.91 3.90
C SER A 376 9.59 27.18 4.43
N GLY A 377 8.26 27.20 4.59
CA GLY A 377 7.45 28.32 5.05
C GLY A 377 6.94 28.13 6.48
N LYS A 378 5.62 28.14 6.65
CA LYS A 378 4.97 28.12 7.97
C LYS A 378 5.25 26.83 8.77
N SER A 379 5.58 25.72 8.13
CA SER A 379 5.89 24.45 8.79
C SER A 379 7.39 24.18 8.97
N ALA A 380 8.27 25.11 8.58
CA ALA A 380 9.72 24.89 8.59
C ALA A 380 10.27 24.47 9.97
N ALA A 381 9.77 25.08 11.04
CA ALA A 381 10.17 24.71 12.40
C ALA A 381 9.76 23.30 12.79
N ASN A 382 8.54 22.90 12.42
CA ASN A 382 8.03 21.54 12.66
C ASN A 382 8.80 20.49 11.84
N VAL A 383 9.06 20.78 10.57
CA VAL A 383 9.88 19.92 9.70
C VAL A 383 11.28 19.73 10.30
N ALA A 384 11.92 20.80 10.76
CA ALA A 384 13.24 20.72 11.40
C ALA A 384 13.19 19.88 12.70
N HIS A 385 12.12 19.99 13.46
CA HIS A 385 11.91 19.20 14.67
C HIS A 385 11.75 17.69 14.36
N TRP A 386 10.89 17.32 13.42
CA TRP A 386 10.77 15.97 12.94
C TRP A 386 12.10 15.41 12.44
N GLN A 387 12.83 16.19 11.66
CA GLN A 387 14.13 15.79 11.13
C GLN A 387 15.13 15.51 12.24
N LYS A 388 15.19 16.37 13.27
CA LYS A 388 16.08 16.22 14.42
C LYS A 388 15.81 14.92 15.19
N ILE A 389 14.54 14.62 15.49
CA ILE A 389 14.16 13.39 16.21
C ILE A 389 14.36 12.17 15.34
N SER A 390 14.07 12.23 14.03
CA SER A 390 14.33 11.16 13.08
C SER A 390 15.81 10.80 13.01
N GLN A 391 16.70 11.81 12.97
CA GLN A 391 18.14 11.61 12.98
C GLN A 391 18.63 11.01 14.31
N PHE A 392 18.05 11.44 15.43
CA PHE A 392 18.34 10.86 16.73
C PHE A 392 17.95 9.38 16.78
N ARG A 393 16.71 9.04 16.35
CA ARG A 393 16.25 7.66 16.24
C ARG A 393 17.14 6.81 15.34
N ALA A 394 17.58 7.35 14.20
CA ALA A 394 18.43 6.61 13.26
C ALA A 394 19.82 6.26 13.83
N ARG A 395 20.35 7.07 14.76
CA ARG A 395 21.63 6.82 15.42
C ARG A 395 21.53 5.90 16.64
N HIS A 396 20.33 5.73 17.20
CA HIS A 396 20.12 5.02 18.46
C HIS A 396 19.15 3.84 18.31
N PRO A 397 19.68 2.63 18.02
CA PRO A 397 18.86 1.41 17.97
C PRO A 397 18.04 1.15 19.23
N ALA A 398 18.53 1.62 20.39
CA ALA A 398 17.83 1.50 21.68
C ALA A 398 16.41 2.10 21.65
N ILE A 399 16.13 3.09 20.81
CA ILE A 399 14.78 3.68 20.73
C ILE A 399 13.78 2.65 20.19
N GLY A 400 14.13 1.93 19.13
CA GLY A 400 13.26 0.92 18.51
C GLY A 400 13.30 -0.45 19.20
N ALA A 401 14.45 -0.89 19.67
CA ALA A 401 14.71 -2.26 20.12
C ALA A 401 15.03 -2.39 21.63
N GLY A 402 15.16 -1.26 22.34
CA GLY A 402 15.60 -1.27 23.74
C GLY A 402 14.50 -1.60 24.75
N LYS A 403 14.91 -2.20 25.86
CA LYS A 403 14.06 -2.35 27.04
C LYS A 403 13.85 -0.99 27.68
N GLN A 404 12.62 -0.69 28.08
CA GLN A 404 12.27 0.58 28.70
C GLN A 404 12.19 0.48 30.22
N THR A 405 12.81 1.45 30.90
CA THR A 405 12.65 1.70 32.33
C THR A 405 12.17 3.13 32.53
N THR A 406 10.98 3.30 33.08
CA THR A 406 10.44 4.61 33.44
C THR A 406 11.15 5.20 34.65
N LEU A 407 11.43 6.49 34.56
CA LEU A 407 12.11 7.21 35.65
C LEU A 407 11.11 7.79 36.66
N SER A 408 11.44 7.66 37.95
CA SER A 408 10.71 8.33 39.00
C SER A 408 11.19 9.77 39.13
N LEU A 409 10.47 10.70 38.48
CA LEU A 409 10.78 12.13 38.49
C LEU A 409 9.86 12.88 39.43
N LYS A 410 10.36 13.95 40.06
CA LYS A 410 9.52 14.84 40.89
C LYS A 410 8.53 15.64 40.05
N GLN A 411 8.89 15.93 38.81
CA GLN A 411 8.10 16.66 37.85
C GLN A 411 8.48 16.19 36.45
N GLY A 412 7.53 16.17 35.50
CA GLY A 412 7.73 15.72 34.15
C GLY A 412 7.66 14.22 33.99
N TYR A 413 8.03 13.75 32.80
CA TYR A 413 8.06 12.33 32.42
C TYR A 413 9.42 11.99 31.82
N GLY A 414 9.91 10.80 32.09
CA GLY A 414 11.15 10.34 31.48
C GLY A 414 11.33 8.83 31.55
N PHE A 415 12.14 8.33 30.66
CA PHE A 415 12.51 6.92 30.60
C PHE A 415 13.93 6.73 30.08
N VAL A 416 14.45 5.56 30.36
CA VAL A 416 15.70 5.06 29.76
C VAL A 416 15.36 3.88 28.88
N ARG A 417 15.97 3.78 27.69
CA ARG A 417 15.99 2.55 26.87
C ARG A 417 17.41 2.08 26.63
N GLU A 418 17.61 0.77 26.71
CA GLU A 418 18.91 0.14 26.57
C GLU A 418 18.83 -1.03 25.58
N HIS A 419 19.76 -1.07 24.63
CA HIS A 419 19.92 -2.17 23.69
C HIS A 419 21.41 -2.38 23.37
N GLY A 420 21.99 -3.49 23.85
CA GLY A 420 23.42 -3.69 23.81
C GLY A 420 24.17 -2.55 24.51
N ASP A 421 25.11 -1.95 23.82
CA ASP A 421 25.91 -0.82 24.33
C ASP A 421 25.22 0.55 24.09
N ASP A 422 24.10 0.58 23.38
CA ASP A 422 23.34 1.81 23.13
C ASP A 422 22.37 2.07 24.26
N LYS A 423 22.44 3.27 24.82
CA LYS A 423 21.59 3.73 25.91
C LYS A 423 21.08 5.14 25.65
N VAL A 424 19.79 5.31 25.71
CA VAL A 424 19.15 6.63 25.53
C VAL A 424 18.36 7.01 26.77
N LEU A 425 18.45 8.28 27.10
CA LEU A 425 17.66 8.93 28.14
C LEU A 425 16.73 9.94 27.48
N VAL A 426 15.44 9.82 27.74
CA VAL A 426 14.43 10.78 27.30
C VAL A 426 13.79 11.42 28.52
N ILE A 427 13.77 12.74 28.56
CA ILE A 427 13.12 13.52 29.61
C ILE A 427 12.21 14.55 28.97
N TRP A 428 10.96 14.55 29.36
CA TRP A 428 9.98 15.56 29.03
C TRP A 428 9.74 16.46 30.24
N ALA A 429 10.22 17.70 30.16
CA ALA A 429 10.18 18.66 31.25
C ALA A 429 8.96 19.60 31.22
N GLY A 430 8.07 19.42 30.23
CA GLY A 430 6.86 20.24 30.09
C GLY A 430 5.82 19.96 31.18
N GLN A 431 4.84 20.85 31.28
CA GLN A 431 3.63 20.58 32.09
C GLN A 431 2.88 19.39 31.46
N GLN A 432 2.49 18.46 32.30
CA GLN A 432 1.70 17.29 31.94
C GLN A 432 0.33 17.40 32.59
#